data_b01dc121b5ac90c1faeeb580392b240a
#
_entry.id   b01dc121b5ac90c1faeeb580392b240a
#
_cell.length_a   1.000
_cell.length_b   1.000
_cell.length_c   1.000
_cell.angle_alpha   90.00
_cell.angle_beta   90.00
_cell.angle_gamma   90.00
#
_symmetry.space_group_name_H-M   'P 1'
#
loop_
_entity.id
_entity.type
_entity.pdbx_description
1 polymer ?
#
loop_
_entity_poly.entity_id
_entity_poly.type
_entity_poly.pdbx_seq_one_letter_code
_entity_poly.pdbx_strand_id
1 'polypeptide(L)'
;NILIVEGNDPKNNEFFVKAAKASCSQNLKNLILKLEPNSKIEIINPARDDETKTALENIKKYHGIIFTGGAMRLNDMTEEIKKHISFASNCFKHENKILAICWGLQVCSVAAGGKVAPGKKGAHVGIASDIEINEEGKKNLIYKNKKIKFTSPAFNYDEVCEIPPGATLLSSDKVNNVMGLYFTSGNSKIWGLQYHPDYEYWQMINLSSARKDRILKNNVFNNEDEFQNHLNFIKEEEKKLDFENRT
;
A
#
# COMPACT_ATOMS: atom_id res chain seq x y z
N ASN A 1 13.74 1.79 15.74
CA ASN A 1 12.54 1.00 16.05
C ASN A 1 11.44 1.35 15.06
N ILE A 2 10.87 0.36 14.39
CA ILE A 2 9.79 0.52 13.42
C ILE A 2 8.64 -0.41 13.83
N LEU A 3 7.42 0.10 13.80
CA LEU A 3 6.21 -0.69 13.93
C LEU A 3 5.62 -0.94 12.55
N ILE A 4 5.40 -2.20 12.19
CA ILE A 4 4.67 -2.59 10.99
C ILE A 4 3.28 -3.05 11.38
N VAL A 5 2.26 -2.46 10.76
CA VAL A 5 0.85 -2.78 10.96
C VAL A 5 0.40 -3.64 9.78
N GLU A 6 0.17 -4.94 10.03
CA GLU A 6 -0.28 -5.89 9.01
C GLU A 6 -1.71 -5.56 8.57
N GLY A 7 -1.90 -5.35 7.27
CA GLY A 7 -3.17 -4.93 6.68
C GLY A 7 -4.16 -6.06 6.39
N ASN A 8 -3.76 -7.33 6.53
CA ASN A 8 -4.62 -8.47 6.23
C ASN A 8 -5.16 -9.15 7.48
N ASP A 9 -6.35 -9.73 7.38
CA ASP A 9 -6.81 -10.75 8.30
C ASP A 9 -6.02 -12.07 8.12
N PRO A 10 -6.14 -13.05 9.02
CA PRO A 10 -5.40 -14.30 8.95
C PRO A 10 -5.61 -15.08 7.64
N LYS A 11 -6.83 -15.11 7.12
CA LYS A 11 -7.18 -15.82 5.88
C LYS A 11 -6.51 -15.19 4.65
N ASN A 12 -6.55 -13.87 4.56
CA ASN A 12 -5.85 -13.15 3.48
C ASN A 12 -4.33 -13.31 3.61
N ASN A 13 -3.78 -13.34 4.83
CA ASN A 13 -2.35 -13.59 5.03
C ASN A 13 -1.92 -14.96 4.51
N GLU A 14 -2.67 -16.03 4.78
CA GLU A 14 -2.40 -17.36 4.23
C GLU A 14 -2.35 -17.34 2.70
N PHE A 15 -3.29 -16.62 2.07
CA PHE A 15 -3.30 -16.44 0.62
C PHE A 15 -2.04 -15.74 0.11
N PHE A 16 -1.61 -14.64 0.76
CA PHE A 16 -0.41 -13.91 0.38
C PHE A 16 0.86 -14.74 0.56
N VAL A 17 1.00 -15.46 1.66
CA VAL A 17 2.13 -16.38 1.89
C VAL A 17 2.19 -17.44 0.79
N LYS A 18 1.07 -17.99 0.37
CA LYS A 18 1.01 -18.99 -0.70
C LYS A 18 1.40 -18.40 -2.05
N ALA A 19 0.90 -17.24 -2.42
CA ALA A 19 1.08 -16.63 -3.74
C ALA A 19 2.39 -15.82 -3.85
N ALA A 20 2.69 -14.98 -2.87
CA ALA A 20 3.83 -14.04 -2.87
C ALA A 20 5.01 -14.48 -1.97
N LYS A 21 4.92 -15.69 -1.34
CA LYS A 21 5.92 -16.28 -0.43
C LYS A 21 6.13 -15.55 0.89
N ALA A 22 5.35 -14.51 1.17
CA ALA A 22 5.38 -13.79 2.44
C ALA A 22 4.04 -13.09 2.69
N SER A 23 3.68 -12.79 3.96
CA SER A 23 2.64 -11.81 4.27
C SER A 23 3.11 -10.40 3.90
N CYS A 24 2.19 -9.43 3.85
CA CYS A 24 2.56 -8.04 3.55
C CYS A 24 3.57 -7.50 4.56
N SER A 25 3.35 -7.74 5.84
CA SER A 25 4.27 -7.29 6.90
C SER A 25 5.63 -7.99 6.86
N GLN A 26 5.67 -9.30 6.58
CA GLN A 26 6.92 -10.03 6.48
C GLN A 26 7.74 -9.60 5.26
N ASN A 27 7.08 -9.36 4.12
CA ASN A 27 7.72 -8.84 2.92
C ASN A 27 8.39 -7.49 3.20
N LEU A 28 7.65 -6.57 3.80
CA LEU A 28 8.15 -5.25 4.18
C LEU A 28 9.28 -5.32 5.21
N LYS A 29 9.16 -6.20 6.23
CA LYS A 29 10.23 -6.44 7.20
C LYS A 29 11.52 -6.89 6.51
N ASN A 30 11.43 -7.83 5.58
CA ASN A 30 12.59 -8.34 4.84
C ASN A 30 13.24 -7.21 4.02
N LEU A 31 12.46 -6.36 3.36
CA LEU A 31 12.94 -5.20 2.62
C LEU A 31 13.66 -4.21 3.54
N ILE A 32 13.05 -3.84 4.66
CA ILE A 32 13.66 -2.90 5.61
C ILE A 32 14.99 -3.45 6.15
N LEU A 33 15.04 -4.72 6.53
CA LEU A 33 16.27 -5.34 7.03
C LEU A 33 17.37 -5.45 5.96
N LYS A 34 16.99 -5.54 4.69
CA LYS A 34 17.94 -5.48 3.56
C LYS A 34 18.56 -4.08 3.41
N LEU A 35 17.75 -3.02 3.63
CA LEU A 35 18.19 -1.62 3.53
C LEU A 35 18.88 -1.13 4.81
N GLU A 36 18.38 -1.52 5.98
CA GLU A 36 18.83 -1.10 7.30
C GLU A 36 18.90 -2.31 8.25
N PRO A 37 19.98 -3.11 8.20
CA PRO A 37 20.09 -4.40 8.91
C PRO A 37 19.95 -4.29 10.43
N ASN A 38 20.25 -3.12 11.02
CA ASN A 38 20.17 -2.90 12.47
C ASN A 38 18.79 -2.45 12.95
N SER A 39 17.79 -2.41 12.06
CA SER A 39 16.43 -2.01 12.42
C SER A 39 15.80 -3.00 13.39
N LYS A 40 15.22 -2.48 14.49
CA LYS A 40 14.35 -3.25 15.36
C LYS A 40 12.91 -3.10 14.86
N ILE A 41 12.32 -4.22 14.46
CA ILE A 41 11.00 -4.24 13.81
C ILE A 41 10.04 -5.06 14.66
N GLU A 42 8.92 -4.44 15.01
CA GLU A 42 7.77 -5.09 15.64
C GLU A 42 6.63 -5.15 14.61
N ILE A 43 5.93 -6.27 14.57
CA ILE A 43 4.78 -6.46 13.67
C ILE A 43 3.56 -6.69 14.56
N ILE A 44 2.48 -5.98 14.28
CA ILE A 44 1.18 -6.20 14.91
C ILE A 44 0.07 -6.35 13.86
N ASN A 45 -1.00 -6.97 14.27
CA ASN A 45 -2.24 -6.99 13.50
C ASN A 45 -3.38 -6.41 14.34
N PRO A 46 -3.98 -5.24 13.98
CA PRO A 46 -5.07 -4.63 14.72
C PRO A 46 -6.33 -5.49 14.86
N ALA A 47 -6.48 -6.52 14.02
CA ALA A 47 -7.54 -7.51 14.21
C ALA A 47 -7.36 -8.35 15.50
N ARG A 48 -6.17 -8.31 16.11
CA ARG A 48 -5.83 -8.99 17.39
C ARG A 48 -5.72 -7.96 18.52
N ASP A 49 -6.67 -7.97 19.43
CA ASP A 49 -6.81 -6.91 20.45
C ASP A 49 -5.61 -6.76 21.39
N ASP A 50 -4.98 -7.86 21.83
CA ASP A 50 -3.86 -7.83 22.78
C ASP A 50 -2.62 -7.13 22.20
N GLU A 51 -2.28 -7.40 20.93
CA GLU A 51 -1.17 -6.79 20.23
C GLU A 51 -1.35 -5.27 20.10
N THR A 52 -2.57 -4.85 19.79
CA THR A 52 -2.95 -3.45 19.58
C THR A 52 -2.76 -2.61 20.84
N LYS A 53 -3.22 -3.08 21.99
CA LYS A 53 -3.10 -2.38 23.28
C LYS A 53 -1.64 -2.16 23.65
N THR A 54 -0.83 -3.21 23.62
CA THR A 54 0.59 -3.14 23.95
C THR A 54 1.35 -2.18 23.03
N ALA A 55 1.04 -2.18 21.71
CA ALA A 55 1.68 -1.27 20.77
C ALA A 55 1.31 0.20 21.06
N LEU A 56 0.06 0.50 21.41
CA LEU A 56 -0.37 1.86 21.75
C LEU A 56 0.26 2.37 23.05
N GLU A 57 0.38 1.54 24.06
CA GLU A 57 1.07 1.89 25.32
C GLU A 57 2.54 2.25 25.08
N ASN A 58 3.16 1.63 24.09
CA ASN A 58 4.56 1.82 23.72
C ASN A 58 4.76 2.68 22.47
N ILE A 59 3.75 3.39 22.00
CA ILE A 59 3.75 4.06 20.68
C ILE A 59 4.93 5.02 20.50
N LYS A 60 5.36 5.69 21.55
CA LYS A 60 6.47 6.67 21.52
C LYS A 60 7.86 6.04 21.32
N LYS A 61 8.00 4.72 21.48
CA LYS A 61 9.30 4.03 21.25
C LYS A 61 9.61 3.88 19.76
N TYR A 62 8.60 3.97 18.87
CA TYR A 62 8.78 3.79 17.45
C TYR A 62 9.19 5.10 16.77
N HIS A 63 10.21 5.03 15.93
CA HIS A 63 10.65 6.15 15.09
C HIS A 63 9.81 6.32 13.84
N GLY A 64 9.08 5.28 13.45
CA GLY A 64 8.15 5.25 12.34
C GLY A 64 7.16 4.10 12.45
N ILE A 65 5.99 4.29 11.86
CA ILE A 65 4.92 3.30 11.77
C ILE A 65 4.63 3.08 10.30
N ILE A 66 4.48 1.83 9.86
CA ILE A 66 4.16 1.52 8.48
C ILE A 66 2.88 0.67 8.44
N PHE A 67 1.83 1.19 7.84
CA PHE A 67 0.62 0.44 7.51
C PHE A 67 0.81 -0.22 6.15
N THR A 68 0.74 -1.55 6.11
CA THR A 68 0.96 -2.32 4.88
C THR A 68 -0.25 -2.30 3.95
N GLY A 69 -0.07 -2.78 2.74
CA GLY A 69 -1.16 -3.19 1.87
C GLY A 69 -2.00 -4.31 2.47
N GLY A 70 -3.13 -4.59 1.85
CA GLY A 70 -4.05 -5.65 2.26
C GLY A 70 -5.09 -5.96 1.19
N ALA A 71 -5.80 -7.07 1.37
CA ALA A 71 -6.82 -7.56 0.43
C ALA A 71 -8.26 -7.29 0.90
N MET A 72 -8.45 -6.77 2.10
CA MET A 72 -9.77 -6.40 2.61
C MET A 72 -10.31 -5.18 1.85
N ARG A 73 -11.63 -5.12 1.70
CA ARG A 73 -12.28 -3.95 1.09
C ARG A 73 -12.79 -3.05 2.19
N LEU A 74 -12.32 -1.81 2.21
CA LEU A 74 -12.63 -0.87 3.29
C LEU A 74 -14.14 -0.61 3.44
N ASN A 75 -14.87 -0.59 2.33
CA ASN A 75 -16.32 -0.36 2.31
C ASN A 75 -17.16 -1.50 2.94
N ASP A 76 -16.57 -2.68 3.16
CA ASP A 76 -17.26 -3.79 3.84
C ASP A 76 -17.42 -3.52 5.33
N MET A 77 -16.64 -2.61 5.91
CA MET A 77 -16.73 -2.11 7.28
C MET A 77 -16.88 -3.24 8.33
N THR A 78 -16.16 -4.35 8.13
CA THR A 78 -16.13 -5.45 9.10
C THR A 78 -15.49 -5.00 10.42
N GLU A 79 -15.63 -5.80 11.48
CA GLU A 79 -15.05 -5.45 12.79
C GLU A 79 -13.51 -5.35 12.72
N GLU A 80 -12.85 -6.19 11.92
CA GLU A 80 -11.41 -6.11 11.67
C GLU A 80 -11.04 -4.77 11.04
N ILE A 81 -11.80 -4.33 10.03
CA ILE A 81 -11.57 -3.03 9.36
C ILE A 81 -11.75 -1.87 10.33
N LYS A 82 -12.81 -1.90 11.16
CA LYS A 82 -13.05 -0.89 12.19
C LYS A 82 -11.91 -0.82 13.20
N LYS A 83 -11.36 -1.96 13.62
CA LYS A 83 -10.18 -2.04 14.49
C LYS A 83 -8.95 -1.38 13.85
N HIS A 84 -8.71 -1.61 12.56
CA HIS A 84 -7.61 -0.95 11.84
C HIS A 84 -7.79 0.58 11.76
N ILE A 85 -9.00 1.06 11.45
CA ILE A 85 -9.32 2.50 11.43
C ILE A 85 -9.14 3.11 12.83
N SER A 86 -9.64 2.43 13.87
CA SER A 86 -9.50 2.86 15.25
C SER A 86 -8.02 2.92 15.67
N PHE A 87 -7.22 1.92 15.30
CA PHE A 87 -5.78 1.91 15.57
C PHE A 87 -5.06 3.08 14.90
N ALA A 88 -5.34 3.35 13.62
CA ALA A 88 -4.80 4.50 12.91
C ALA A 88 -5.15 5.82 13.60
N SER A 89 -6.44 6.00 13.97
CA SER A 89 -6.91 7.19 14.69
C SER A 89 -6.21 7.36 16.06
N ASN A 90 -5.91 6.27 16.75
CA ASN A 90 -5.14 6.33 18.00
C ASN A 90 -3.67 6.68 17.76
N CYS A 91 -3.04 6.16 16.70
CA CYS A 91 -1.69 6.56 16.32
C CYS A 91 -1.59 8.07 16.05
N PHE A 92 -2.62 8.69 15.46
CA PHE A 92 -2.62 10.10 15.12
C PHE A 92 -2.59 11.05 16.34
N LYS A 93 -2.96 10.57 17.52
CA LYS A 93 -2.89 11.36 18.76
C LYS A 93 -1.45 11.65 19.22
N HIS A 94 -0.47 10.98 18.64
CA HIS A 94 0.94 11.05 19.00
C HIS A 94 1.79 11.61 17.84
N GLU A 95 2.99 12.13 18.15
CA GLU A 95 3.93 12.61 17.14
C GLU A 95 4.59 11.45 16.39
N ASN A 96 3.89 10.88 15.42
CA ASN A 96 4.38 9.77 14.62
C ASN A 96 4.68 10.18 13.17
N LYS A 97 5.67 9.51 12.57
CA LYS A 97 5.88 9.48 11.14
C LYS A 97 5.28 8.19 10.60
N ILE A 98 4.30 8.30 9.74
CA ILE A 98 3.54 7.16 9.24
C ILE A 98 3.74 7.04 7.73
N LEU A 99 4.15 5.85 7.27
CA LEU A 99 4.06 5.46 5.87
C LEU A 99 2.86 4.52 5.72
N ALA A 100 1.98 4.82 4.78
CA ALA A 100 0.76 4.08 4.55
C ALA A 100 0.72 3.58 3.10
N ILE A 101 0.74 2.25 2.88
CA ILE A 101 0.89 1.64 1.56
C ILE A 101 -0.44 0.99 1.14
N CYS A 102 -0.94 1.32 -0.05
CA CYS A 102 -2.11 0.75 -0.70
C CYS A 102 -3.34 0.75 0.24
N TRP A 103 -3.75 -0.39 0.77
CA TRP A 103 -4.83 -0.48 1.74
C TRP A 103 -4.54 0.33 3.01
N GLY A 104 -3.29 0.39 3.45
CA GLY A 104 -2.87 1.25 4.57
C GLY A 104 -3.12 2.74 4.31
N LEU A 105 -2.88 3.24 3.07
CA LEU A 105 -3.25 4.60 2.68
C LEU A 105 -4.77 4.81 2.81
N GLN A 106 -5.56 3.83 2.36
CA GLN A 106 -7.01 3.91 2.41
C GLN A 106 -7.52 3.97 3.86
N VAL A 107 -7.01 3.11 4.75
CA VAL A 107 -7.33 3.12 6.19
C VAL A 107 -6.95 4.46 6.83
N CYS A 108 -5.72 4.93 6.63
CA CYS A 108 -5.27 6.19 7.20
C CYS A 108 -6.06 7.39 6.66
N SER A 109 -6.44 7.36 5.38
CA SER A 109 -7.27 8.42 4.79
C SER A 109 -8.66 8.47 5.41
N VAL A 110 -9.32 7.32 5.59
CA VAL A 110 -10.64 7.27 6.23
C VAL A 110 -10.56 7.66 7.70
N ALA A 111 -9.53 7.20 8.43
CA ALA A 111 -9.28 7.58 9.82
C ALA A 111 -9.06 9.10 9.99
N ALA A 112 -8.61 9.79 8.95
CA ALA A 112 -8.39 11.24 8.90
C ALA A 112 -9.54 12.02 8.26
N GLY A 113 -10.69 11.38 7.97
CA GLY A 113 -11.89 12.05 7.44
C GLY A 113 -12.00 12.05 5.90
N GLY A 114 -11.13 11.34 5.19
CA GLY A 114 -11.27 11.08 3.76
C GLY A 114 -12.27 9.96 3.44
N LYS A 115 -12.45 9.66 2.15
CA LYS A 115 -13.33 8.58 1.68
C LYS A 115 -12.66 7.70 0.65
N VAL A 116 -13.06 6.43 0.64
CA VAL A 116 -12.62 5.40 -0.29
C VAL A 116 -13.84 4.85 -1.04
N ALA A 117 -13.68 4.64 -2.33
CA ALA A 117 -14.71 4.06 -3.18
C ALA A 117 -14.07 3.22 -4.32
N PRO A 118 -14.84 2.38 -5.00
CA PRO A 118 -14.37 1.72 -6.22
C PRO A 118 -13.85 2.73 -7.24
N GLY A 119 -12.71 2.43 -7.85
CA GLY A 119 -12.09 3.27 -8.88
C GLY A 119 -13.00 3.46 -10.08
N LYS A 120 -13.24 4.71 -10.47
CA LYS A 120 -14.15 5.05 -11.58
C LYS A 120 -13.52 4.82 -12.95
N LYS A 121 -12.20 4.81 -13.04
CA LYS A 121 -11.45 4.73 -14.30
C LYS A 121 -10.81 3.36 -14.53
N GLY A 122 -11.04 2.39 -13.63
CA GLY A 122 -10.50 1.05 -13.73
C GLY A 122 -9.82 0.58 -12.44
N ALA A 123 -8.91 -0.38 -12.59
CA ALA A 123 -8.16 -1.01 -11.50
C ALA A 123 -6.71 -1.21 -11.93
N HIS A 124 -5.79 -1.22 -10.96
CA HIS A 124 -4.45 -1.73 -11.20
C HIS A 124 -4.40 -3.23 -10.89
N VAL A 125 -3.80 -3.98 -11.79
CA VAL A 125 -3.57 -5.42 -11.64
C VAL A 125 -2.10 -5.72 -11.86
N GLY A 126 -1.33 -5.74 -10.79
CA GLY A 126 0.09 -6.04 -10.77
C GLY A 126 1.01 -4.86 -11.08
N ILE A 127 0.55 -3.86 -11.83
CA ILE A 127 1.38 -2.73 -12.27
C ILE A 127 0.55 -1.44 -12.40
N ALA A 128 1.15 -0.31 -12.05
CA ALA A 128 0.71 1.04 -12.40
C ALA A 128 1.78 1.69 -13.27
N SER A 129 1.43 2.02 -14.50
CA SER A 129 2.31 2.71 -15.44
C SER A 129 2.05 4.22 -15.42
N ASP A 130 3.08 5.00 -15.78
CA ASP A 130 2.97 6.46 -15.93
C ASP A 130 2.46 7.19 -14.66
N ILE A 131 2.85 6.73 -13.46
CA ILE A 131 2.62 7.51 -12.24
C ILE A 131 3.37 8.83 -12.37
N GLU A 132 2.66 9.94 -12.30
CA GLU A 132 3.24 11.28 -12.49
C GLU A 132 3.26 12.05 -11.16
N ILE A 133 4.47 12.51 -10.79
CA ILE A 133 4.70 13.35 -9.61
C ILE A 133 4.36 14.80 -9.98
N ASN A 134 3.45 15.43 -9.23
CA ASN A 134 3.09 16.82 -9.41
C ASN A 134 4.08 17.79 -8.75
N GLU A 135 3.86 19.11 -8.86
CA GLU A 135 4.77 20.13 -8.32
C GLU A 135 4.94 20.03 -6.79
N GLU A 136 3.91 19.64 -6.05
CA GLU A 136 4.03 19.43 -4.59
C GLU A 136 4.77 18.14 -4.27
N GLY A 137 4.58 17.09 -5.07
CA GLY A 137 5.34 15.85 -4.94
C GLY A 137 6.83 16.04 -5.17
N LYS A 138 7.23 16.87 -6.15
CA LYS A 138 8.65 17.19 -6.41
C LYS A 138 9.38 17.82 -5.20
N LYS A 139 8.65 18.53 -4.35
CA LYS A 139 9.17 19.16 -3.13
C LYS A 139 9.18 18.18 -1.93
N ASN A 140 8.51 17.04 -2.04
CA ASN A 140 8.32 16.12 -0.94
C ASN A 140 9.45 15.09 -0.86
N LEU A 141 9.95 14.84 0.36
CA LEU A 141 11.06 13.92 0.61
C LEU A 141 10.79 12.49 0.12
N ILE A 142 9.54 12.03 0.08
CA ILE A 142 9.18 10.67 -0.36
C ILE A 142 9.55 10.42 -1.83
N TYR A 143 9.63 11.49 -2.63
CA TYR A 143 9.98 11.42 -4.05
C TYR A 143 11.38 11.97 -4.36
N LYS A 144 12.21 12.20 -3.34
CA LYS A 144 13.59 12.66 -3.55
C LYS A 144 14.32 11.69 -4.47
N ASN A 145 14.95 12.23 -5.52
CA ASN A 145 15.67 11.50 -6.56
C ASN A 145 14.82 10.55 -7.43
N LYS A 146 13.48 10.61 -7.34
CA LYS A 146 12.59 9.83 -8.18
C LYS A 146 12.39 10.52 -9.55
N LYS A 147 12.33 9.74 -10.64
CA LYS A 147 11.91 10.25 -11.96
C LYS A 147 10.49 10.83 -11.84
N ILE A 148 10.19 11.93 -12.56
CA ILE A 148 8.87 12.59 -12.52
C ILE A 148 7.77 11.63 -12.98
N LYS A 149 8.05 10.79 -13.97
CA LYS A 149 7.19 9.68 -14.40
C LYS A 149 7.89 8.36 -14.11
N PHE A 150 7.16 7.44 -13.53
CA PHE A 150 7.68 6.12 -13.19
C PHE A 150 6.59 5.06 -13.19
N THR A 151 7.01 3.82 -13.24
CA THR A 151 6.18 2.63 -13.14
C THR A 151 6.45 1.92 -11.80
N SER A 152 5.45 1.33 -11.19
CA SER A 152 5.58 0.63 -9.93
C SER A 152 4.62 -0.56 -9.83
N PRO A 153 4.93 -1.60 -9.06
CA PRO A 153 3.94 -2.60 -8.68
C PRO A 153 2.70 -1.95 -8.05
N ALA A 154 1.51 -2.40 -8.44
CA ALA A 154 0.25 -1.90 -7.88
C ALA A 154 -0.87 -2.93 -8.05
N PHE A 155 -1.75 -3.03 -7.06
CA PHE A 155 -2.94 -3.87 -7.14
C PHE A 155 -4.07 -3.25 -6.31
N ASN A 156 -5.03 -2.59 -6.95
CA ASN A 156 -6.19 -2.03 -6.26
C ASN A 156 -7.41 -1.91 -7.16
N TYR A 157 -8.58 -2.12 -6.59
CA TYR A 157 -9.90 -1.85 -7.18
C TYR A 157 -10.52 -0.58 -6.60
N ASP A 158 -10.22 -0.30 -5.34
CA ASP A 158 -10.73 0.86 -4.60
C ASP A 158 -9.64 1.93 -4.52
N GLU A 159 -10.02 3.21 -4.52
CA GLU A 159 -9.13 4.36 -4.42
C GLU A 159 -9.62 5.37 -3.37
N VAL A 160 -8.73 6.22 -2.90
CA VAL A 160 -9.12 7.40 -2.11
C VAL A 160 -9.81 8.38 -3.05
N CYS A 161 -11.14 8.48 -2.95
CA CYS A 161 -11.98 9.34 -3.81
C CYS A 161 -12.19 10.75 -3.24
N GLU A 162 -12.11 10.92 -1.91
CA GLU A 162 -12.05 12.21 -1.23
C GLU A 162 -10.83 12.20 -0.30
N ILE A 163 -9.87 13.10 -0.54
CA ILE A 163 -8.67 13.20 0.28
C ILE A 163 -9.01 13.78 1.66
N PRO A 164 -8.25 13.43 2.73
CA PRO A 164 -8.45 14.03 4.05
C PRO A 164 -8.35 15.55 4.02
N PRO A 165 -9.07 16.26 4.90
CA PRO A 165 -8.95 17.72 5.01
C PRO A 165 -7.50 18.16 5.19
N GLY A 166 -7.07 19.14 4.40
CA GLY A 166 -5.70 19.67 4.42
C GLY A 166 -4.63 18.74 3.80
N ALA A 167 -5.03 17.65 3.18
CA ALA A 167 -4.10 16.76 2.49
C ALA A 167 -3.56 17.38 1.19
N THR A 168 -2.32 17.05 0.87
CA THR A 168 -1.61 17.47 -0.34
C THR A 168 -1.47 16.27 -1.26
N LEU A 169 -2.02 16.34 -2.47
CA LEU A 169 -1.81 15.37 -3.53
C LEU A 169 -0.35 15.48 -4.03
N LEU A 170 0.35 14.35 -4.13
CA LEU A 170 1.75 14.31 -4.53
C LEU A 170 1.95 13.67 -5.91
N SER A 171 1.12 12.70 -6.25
CA SER A 171 1.17 12.00 -7.54
C SER A 171 -0.17 11.40 -7.90
N SER A 172 -0.37 11.19 -9.20
CA SER A 172 -1.56 10.57 -9.80
C SER A 172 -1.18 9.76 -11.04
N ASP A 173 -2.11 8.99 -11.57
CA ASP A 173 -2.02 8.42 -12.92
C ASP A 173 -3.36 8.46 -13.65
N LYS A 174 -3.47 7.76 -14.78
CA LYS A 174 -4.69 7.76 -15.59
C LYS A 174 -5.83 6.97 -14.94
N VAL A 175 -5.52 6.01 -14.07
CA VAL A 175 -6.47 5.12 -13.39
C VAL A 175 -6.90 5.73 -12.07
N ASN A 176 -5.95 6.11 -11.21
CA ASN A 176 -6.22 6.66 -9.88
C ASN A 176 -5.84 8.14 -9.79
N ASN A 177 -6.74 8.95 -9.24
CA ASN A 177 -6.43 10.35 -8.97
C ASN A 177 -5.42 10.52 -7.82
N VAL A 178 -5.35 9.54 -6.90
CA VAL A 178 -4.44 9.54 -5.77
C VAL A 178 -3.50 8.34 -5.87
N MET A 179 -2.24 8.59 -6.27
CA MET A 179 -1.16 7.61 -6.23
C MET A 179 -0.17 7.93 -5.11
N GLY A 180 -0.03 9.19 -4.73
CA GLY A 180 0.75 9.64 -3.59
C GLY A 180 0.06 10.78 -2.86
N LEU A 181 0.05 10.73 -1.53
CA LEU A 181 -0.63 11.70 -0.68
C LEU A 181 0.24 12.04 0.54
N TYR A 182 0.21 13.28 0.97
CA TYR A 182 0.76 13.72 2.24
C TYR A 182 -0.31 14.47 3.03
N PHE A 183 -0.44 14.16 4.32
CA PHE A 183 -1.32 14.89 5.21
C PHE A 183 -0.86 14.80 6.66
N THR A 184 -1.40 15.68 7.49
CA THR A 184 -1.28 15.60 8.94
C THR A 184 -2.64 15.28 9.55
N SER A 185 -2.65 14.46 10.58
CA SER A 185 -3.85 14.19 11.36
C SER A 185 -3.47 14.07 12.83
N GLY A 186 -4.14 14.84 13.68
CA GLY A 186 -3.68 15.04 15.06
C GLY A 186 -2.24 15.56 15.08
N ASN A 187 -1.35 14.84 15.76
CA ASN A 187 0.07 15.19 15.85
C ASN A 187 0.96 14.42 14.87
N SER A 188 0.38 13.54 14.04
CA SER A 188 1.14 12.67 13.12
C SER A 188 1.30 13.28 11.74
N LYS A 189 2.40 12.89 11.07
CA LYS A 189 2.67 13.16 9.66
C LYS A 189 2.53 11.87 8.87
N ILE A 190 1.70 11.86 7.83
CA ILE A 190 1.35 10.67 7.08
C ILE A 190 1.75 10.84 5.60
N TRP A 191 2.54 9.90 5.10
CA TRP A 191 2.82 9.73 3.68
C TRP A 191 2.09 8.49 3.19
N GLY A 192 1.25 8.64 2.21
CA GLY A 192 0.46 7.57 1.64
C GLY A 192 0.84 7.28 0.20
N LEU A 193 0.97 6.00 -0.16
CA LEU A 193 1.26 5.51 -1.51
C LEU A 193 0.21 4.48 -1.89
N GLN A 194 -0.48 4.66 -3.04
CA GLN A 194 -1.43 3.66 -3.52
C GLN A 194 -0.74 2.48 -4.22
N TYR A 195 0.46 2.70 -4.74
CA TYR A 195 1.32 1.68 -5.34
C TYR A 195 2.19 0.99 -4.28
N HIS A 196 2.88 -0.08 -4.68
CA HIS A 196 3.66 -0.94 -3.81
C HIS A 196 5.17 -0.82 -4.06
N PRO A 197 5.90 0.05 -3.36
CA PRO A 197 7.36 0.07 -3.44
C PRO A 197 8.00 -1.14 -2.71
N ASP A 198 7.21 -1.90 -1.98
CA ASP A 198 7.56 -3.05 -1.14
C ASP A 198 7.43 -4.40 -1.82
N TYR A 199 6.90 -4.45 -3.06
CA TYR A 199 6.75 -5.68 -3.84
C TYR A 199 7.63 -5.68 -5.09
N GLU A 200 8.08 -6.87 -5.46
CA GLU A 200 8.70 -7.14 -6.76
C GLU A 200 7.64 -7.58 -7.79
N TYR A 201 7.92 -7.42 -9.08
CA TYR A 201 6.94 -7.73 -10.13
C TYR A 201 6.55 -9.21 -10.18
N TRP A 202 7.50 -10.14 -9.93
CA TRP A 202 7.17 -11.57 -9.87
C TRP A 202 6.12 -11.89 -8.79
N GLN A 203 6.14 -11.18 -7.67
CA GLN A 203 5.13 -11.33 -6.62
C GLN A 203 3.75 -10.87 -7.11
N MET A 204 3.70 -9.74 -7.82
CA MET A 204 2.46 -9.21 -8.41
C MET A 204 1.91 -10.12 -9.51
N ILE A 205 2.78 -10.71 -10.33
CA ILE A 205 2.38 -11.72 -11.34
C ILE A 205 1.75 -12.92 -10.65
N ASN A 206 2.36 -13.44 -9.59
CA ASN A 206 1.83 -14.58 -8.84
C ASN A 206 0.50 -14.24 -8.15
N LEU A 207 0.38 -13.08 -7.52
CA LEU A 207 -0.85 -12.61 -6.88
C LEU A 207 -1.98 -12.43 -7.92
N SER A 208 -1.66 -11.87 -9.09
CA SER A 208 -2.62 -11.70 -10.18
C SER A 208 -3.07 -13.06 -10.74
N SER A 209 -2.12 -13.97 -10.98
CA SER A 209 -2.42 -15.33 -11.46
C SER A 209 -3.29 -16.10 -10.47
N ALA A 210 -3.01 -16.01 -9.17
CA ALA A 210 -3.81 -16.66 -8.13
C ALA A 210 -5.22 -16.05 -7.97
N ARG A 211 -5.47 -14.86 -8.53
CA ARG A 211 -6.76 -14.15 -8.53
C ARG A 211 -7.41 -14.09 -9.92
N LYS A 212 -6.91 -14.83 -10.90
CA LYS A 212 -7.36 -14.78 -12.30
C LYS A 212 -8.89 -14.79 -12.42
N ASP A 213 -9.55 -15.76 -11.79
CA ASP A 213 -11.00 -15.92 -11.91
C ASP A 213 -11.75 -14.69 -11.38
N ARG A 214 -11.30 -14.12 -10.26
CA ARG A 214 -11.88 -12.90 -9.70
C ARG A 214 -11.65 -11.70 -10.62
N ILE A 215 -10.45 -11.58 -11.20
CA ILE A 215 -10.08 -10.48 -12.11
C ILE A 215 -10.95 -10.51 -13.35
N LEU A 216 -11.12 -11.69 -13.97
CA LEU A 216 -11.97 -11.87 -15.16
C LEU A 216 -13.45 -11.66 -14.82
N LYS A 217 -13.93 -12.19 -13.69
CA LYS A 217 -15.31 -11.98 -13.24
C LYS A 217 -15.66 -10.50 -13.00
N ASN A 218 -14.68 -9.70 -12.60
CA ASN A 218 -14.85 -8.25 -12.39
C ASN A 218 -14.67 -7.44 -13.70
N ASN A 219 -14.57 -8.10 -14.85
CA ASN A 219 -14.41 -7.47 -16.18
C ASN A 219 -13.25 -6.48 -16.26
N VAL A 220 -12.14 -6.73 -15.52
CA VAL A 220 -10.91 -5.91 -15.62
C VAL A 220 -10.24 -6.17 -16.98
N PHE A 221 -10.35 -7.41 -17.49
CA PHE A 221 -9.97 -7.82 -18.84
C PHE A 221 -11.17 -8.51 -19.49
N ASN A 222 -11.30 -8.38 -20.82
CA ASN A 222 -12.41 -8.95 -21.55
C ASN A 222 -12.33 -10.48 -21.66
N ASN A 223 -11.12 -11.04 -21.61
CA ASN A 223 -10.89 -12.48 -21.75
C ASN A 223 -9.54 -12.88 -21.14
N GLU A 224 -9.27 -14.19 -21.17
CA GLU A 224 -8.03 -14.77 -20.64
C GLU A 224 -6.79 -14.35 -21.44
N ASP A 225 -6.90 -14.17 -22.75
CA ASP A 225 -5.77 -13.76 -23.60
C ASP A 225 -5.31 -12.35 -23.26
N GLU A 226 -6.23 -11.41 -23.07
CA GLU A 226 -5.88 -10.06 -22.58
C GLU A 226 -5.20 -10.09 -21.23
N PHE A 227 -5.71 -10.89 -20.31
CA PHE A 227 -5.08 -11.06 -18.99
C PHE A 227 -3.67 -11.64 -19.12
N GLN A 228 -3.47 -12.66 -19.95
CA GLN A 228 -2.15 -13.26 -20.16
C GLN A 228 -1.18 -12.29 -20.84
N ASN A 229 -1.62 -11.53 -21.81
CA ASN A 229 -0.85 -10.47 -22.46
C ASN A 229 -0.42 -9.40 -21.45
N HIS A 230 -1.31 -9.05 -20.51
CA HIS A 230 -0.99 -8.13 -19.43
C HIS A 230 0.08 -8.69 -18.48
N LEU A 231 0.03 -9.96 -18.10
CA LEU A 231 1.09 -10.58 -17.29
C LEU A 231 2.44 -10.62 -18.02
N ASN A 232 2.43 -10.86 -19.33
CA ASN A 232 3.63 -10.81 -20.15
C ASN A 232 4.21 -9.39 -20.22
N PHE A 233 3.36 -8.37 -20.33
CA PHE A 233 3.79 -6.97 -20.24
C PHE A 233 4.51 -6.68 -18.92
N ILE A 234 3.98 -7.13 -17.77
CA ILE A 234 4.63 -6.95 -16.45
C ILE A 234 6.02 -7.61 -16.43
N LYS A 235 6.16 -8.82 -17.01
CA LYS A 235 7.46 -9.50 -17.11
C LYS A 235 8.50 -8.72 -17.94
N GLU A 236 8.06 -8.08 -19.01
CA GLU A 236 8.95 -7.26 -19.84
C GLU A 236 9.39 -5.97 -19.10
N GLU A 237 8.49 -5.34 -18.33
CA GLU A 237 8.84 -4.20 -17.48
C GLU A 237 9.85 -4.60 -16.38
N GLU A 238 9.69 -5.75 -15.75
CA GLU A 238 10.66 -6.29 -14.78
C GLU A 238 12.06 -6.44 -15.38
N LYS A 239 12.17 -7.00 -16.60
CA LYS A 239 13.46 -7.14 -17.30
C LYS A 239 14.12 -5.79 -17.60
N LYS A 240 13.36 -4.76 -17.96
CA LYS A 240 13.90 -3.41 -18.21
C LYS A 240 14.51 -2.81 -16.95
N LEU A 241 13.83 -2.95 -15.81
CA LEU A 241 14.33 -2.47 -14.53
C LEU A 241 15.61 -3.21 -14.08
N ASP A 242 15.65 -4.52 -14.27
CA ASP A 242 16.85 -5.31 -14.00
C ASP A 242 18.05 -4.85 -14.86
N PHE A 243 17.80 -4.47 -16.08
CA PHE A 243 18.84 -3.93 -16.97
C PHE A 243 19.30 -2.54 -16.50
N GLU A 244 18.38 -1.63 -16.18
CA GLU A 244 18.69 -0.27 -15.67
C GLU A 244 19.46 -0.30 -14.33
N ASN A 245 19.25 -1.31 -13.50
CA ASN A 245 19.96 -1.47 -12.22
C ASN A 245 21.35 -2.11 -12.35
N ARG A 246 21.68 -2.67 -13.52
CA ARG A 246 23.00 -3.30 -13.81
C ARG A 246 23.95 -2.38 -14.59
N THR A 247 23.44 -1.28 -15.11
CA THR A 247 24.19 -0.26 -15.84
C THR A 247 24.31 1.02 -15.01
#